data_553503e8a960a2fd3cac1ff9e019babf
#
_entry.id   553503e8a960a2fd3cac1ff9e019babf
#
_cell.length_a   1.000
_cell.length_b   1.000
_cell.length_c   1.000
_cell.angle_alpha   90.00
_cell.angle_beta   90.00
_cell.angle_gamma   90.00
#
_symmetry.space_group_name_H-M   'P 1'
#
loop_
_entity.id
_entity.type
_entity.pdbx_description
1 polymer ?
#
loop_
_entity_poly.entity_id
_entity_poly.type
_entity_poly.pdbx_seq_one_letter_code
_entity_poly.pdbx_strand_id
1 'polypeptide(L)'
;MILPNFKVFTPQGRLLGLDWGACRTGVAVSDTSGDFVFARPPIVTAANDTDALVNSVVEIIAGENISGIVIGLPLRTDGTESETTAAVRNFANTLATRTEIPIVFIDETLSSMSAQEQMGRIRVHDIKEKLDSNAARVILENAIAMMRRG
;
A
#
# COMPACT_ATOMS: atom_id res chain seq x y z
N MET A 1 -12.98 5.95 3.54
CA MET A 1 -13.74 4.94 4.32
C MET A 1 -12.94 3.65 4.38
N ILE A 2 -12.69 3.17 5.59
CA ILE A 2 -11.93 1.93 5.78
C ILE A 2 -12.90 0.76 5.85
N LEU A 3 -12.71 -0.24 4.98
CA LEU A 3 -13.58 -1.40 4.88
C LEU A 3 -12.97 -2.59 5.65
N PRO A 4 -13.82 -3.47 6.21
CA PRO A 4 -13.33 -4.58 7.05
C PRO A 4 -12.67 -5.72 6.28
N ASN A 5 -13.00 -5.90 5.00
CA ASN A 5 -12.45 -6.99 4.21
C ASN A 5 -12.68 -6.77 2.72
N PHE A 6 -12.13 -7.67 1.89
CA PHE A 6 -12.23 -7.57 0.44
C PHE A 6 -13.61 -7.89 -0.12
N LYS A 7 -14.48 -8.54 0.64
CA LYS A 7 -15.82 -8.88 0.15
C LYS A 7 -16.68 -7.65 -0.13
N VAL A 8 -16.45 -6.58 0.64
CA VAL A 8 -17.18 -5.32 0.48
C VAL A 8 -16.37 -4.27 -0.28
N PHE A 9 -15.17 -4.64 -0.73
CA PHE A 9 -14.27 -3.76 -1.47
C PHE A 9 -14.46 -4.00 -2.97
N THR A 10 -15.28 -3.18 -3.60
CA THR A 10 -15.66 -3.35 -5.01
C THR A 10 -15.38 -2.07 -5.82
N PRO A 11 -14.13 -1.57 -5.82
CA PRO A 11 -13.80 -0.38 -6.60
C PRO A 11 -13.85 -0.67 -8.09
N GLN A 12 -14.17 0.34 -8.87
CA GLN A 12 -14.23 0.23 -10.32
C GLN A 12 -13.27 1.20 -10.97
N GLY A 13 -12.09 0.72 -11.34
CA GLY A 13 -11.06 1.51 -11.94
C GLY A 13 -9.69 1.26 -11.32
N ARG A 14 -8.84 2.28 -11.32
CA ARG A 14 -7.48 2.15 -10.84
C ARG A 14 -7.41 1.98 -9.33
N LEU A 15 -6.50 1.12 -8.91
CA LEU A 15 -6.22 0.88 -7.49
C LEU A 15 -4.86 1.46 -7.12
N LEU A 16 -4.76 1.93 -5.89
CA LEU A 16 -3.51 2.42 -5.31
C LEU A 16 -3.06 1.45 -4.22
N GLY A 17 -1.84 0.99 -4.30
CA GLY A 17 -1.22 0.16 -3.27
C GLY A 17 -0.18 0.96 -2.51
N LEU A 18 -0.20 0.88 -1.19
CA LEU A 18 0.71 1.61 -0.30
C LEU A 18 1.40 0.67 0.68
N ASP A 19 2.71 0.83 0.79
CA ASP A 19 3.53 0.18 1.81
C ASP A 19 4.09 1.26 2.70
N TRP A 20 3.40 1.51 3.82
CA TRP A 20 3.71 2.62 4.72
C TRP A 20 5.09 2.47 5.35
N GLY A 21 5.83 3.57 5.40
CA GLY A 21 7.08 3.68 6.15
C GLY A 21 7.17 5.03 6.83
N ALA A 22 7.94 5.12 7.91
CA ALA A 22 8.06 6.35 8.71
C ALA A 22 8.59 7.54 7.90
N CYS A 23 9.54 7.28 6.99
CA CYS A 23 10.16 8.31 6.15
C CYS A 23 9.94 8.06 4.66
N ARG A 24 9.57 6.84 4.29
CA ARG A 24 9.53 6.40 2.91
C ARG A 24 8.38 5.42 2.72
N THR A 25 7.41 5.78 1.91
CA THR A 25 6.23 4.97 1.64
C THR A 25 6.25 4.48 0.20
N GLY A 26 6.22 3.16 0.02
CA GLY A 26 6.16 2.55 -1.31
C GLY A 26 4.80 2.77 -1.95
N VAL A 27 4.80 2.98 -3.28
CA VAL A 27 3.60 3.31 -4.04
C VAL A 27 3.52 2.45 -5.29
N ALA A 28 2.34 1.90 -5.55
CA ALA A 28 2.05 1.20 -6.80
C ALA A 28 0.64 1.56 -7.25
N VAL A 29 0.41 1.55 -8.55
CA VAL A 29 -0.92 1.81 -9.12
C VAL A 29 -1.24 0.73 -10.15
N SER A 30 -2.53 0.37 -10.26
CA SER A 30 -2.98 -0.54 -11.30
C SER A 30 -3.52 0.25 -12.50
N ASP A 31 -3.67 -0.43 -13.62
CA ASP A 31 -4.48 0.10 -14.71
C ASP A 31 -5.97 -0.02 -14.35
N THR A 32 -6.85 0.47 -15.22
CA THR A 32 -8.28 0.48 -14.95
C THR A 32 -8.91 -0.90 -14.88
N SER A 33 -8.30 -1.89 -15.54
CA SER A 33 -8.80 -3.28 -15.54
C SER A 33 -8.24 -4.11 -14.39
N GLY A 34 -7.17 -3.65 -13.74
CA GLY A 34 -6.49 -4.42 -12.71
C GLY A 34 -5.59 -5.52 -13.25
N ASP A 35 -5.30 -5.54 -14.55
CA ASP A 35 -4.45 -6.56 -15.16
C ASP A 35 -2.96 -6.27 -14.98
N PHE A 36 -2.59 -5.00 -14.88
CA PHE A 36 -1.20 -4.57 -14.73
C PHE A 36 -1.03 -3.69 -13.51
N VAL A 37 0.08 -3.88 -12.81
CA VAL A 37 0.44 -3.08 -11.63
C VAL A 37 1.82 -2.47 -11.89
N PHE A 38 1.92 -1.16 -11.64
CA PHE A 38 3.13 -0.38 -11.90
C PHE A 38 3.66 0.20 -10.59
N ALA A 39 4.93 -0.07 -10.29
CA ALA A 39 5.61 0.59 -9.17
C ALA A 39 5.82 2.06 -9.53
N ARG A 40 5.59 2.95 -8.56
CA ARG A 40 5.82 4.39 -8.68
C ARG A 40 6.97 4.80 -7.76
N PRO A 41 7.57 5.97 -7.96
CA PRO A 41 8.57 6.46 -7.00
C PRO A 41 7.98 6.55 -5.60
N PRO A 42 8.72 6.16 -4.56
CA PRO A 42 8.20 6.22 -3.21
C PRO A 42 7.98 7.66 -2.76
N ILE A 43 7.04 7.86 -1.83
CA ILE A 43 6.82 9.15 -1.19
C ILE A 43 7.82 9.27 -0.04
N VAL A 44 8.63 10.31 -0.05
CA VAL A 44 9.62 10.58 0.99
C VAL A 44 9.15 11.77 1.82
N THR A 45 9.11 11.60 3.14
CA THR A 45 8.68 12.65 4.08
C THR A 45 9.63 12.69 5.26
N ALA A 46 9.54 13.73 6.07
CA ALA A 46 10.19 13.73 7.38
C ALA A 46 9.58 12.62 8.24
N ALA A 47 10.34 12.12 9.20
CA ALA A 47 9.90 11.00 10.03
C ALA A 47 8.56 11.30 10.71
N ASN A 48 7.61 10.38 10.54
CA ASN A 48 6.28 10.46 11.15
C ASN A 48 5.45 11.69 10.77
N ASP A 49 5.75 12.30 9.63
CA ASP A 49 4.95 13.43 9.12
C ASP A 49 3.73 12.89 8.35
N THR A 50 2.73 12.49 9.11
CA THR A 50 1.50 11.89 8.58
C THR A 50 0.77 12.86 7.65
N ASP A 51 0.71 14.13 8.00
CA ASP A 51 -0.02 15.13 7.19
C ASP A 51 0.61 15.29 5.81
N ALA A 52 1.95 15.37 5.74
CA ALA A 52 2.65 15.47 4.45
C ALA A 52 2.41 14.21 3.61
N LEU A 53 2.45 13.03 4.22
CA LEU A 53 2.19 11.77 3.52
C LEU A 53 0.77 11.72 2.99
N VAL A 54 -0.22 12.06 3.81
CA VAL A 54 -1.62 12.08 3.42
C VAL A 54 -1.85 13.08 2.27
N ASN A 55 -1.26 14.25 2.34
CA ASN A 55 -1.37 15.24 1.25
C ASN A 55 -0.84 14.69 -0.06
N SER A 56 0.31 14.01 -0.03
CA SER A 56 0.90 13.40 -1.24
C SER A 56 -0.01 12.30 -1.81
N VAL A 57 -0.59 11.48 -0.95
CA VAL A 57 -1.51 10.41 -1.38
C VAL A 57 -2.76 11.00 -1.99
N VAL A 58 -3.33 12.04 -1.40
CA VAL A 58 -4.52 12.72 -1.94
C VAL A 58 -4.24 13.29 -3.34
N GLU A 59 -3.05 13.84 -3.57
CA GLU A 59 -2.65 14.31 -4.89
C GLU A 59 -2.60 13.17 -5.92
N ILE A 60 -2.09 12.01 -5.54
CA ILE A 60 -2.07 10.82 -6.42
C ILE A 60 -3.49 10.38 -6.74
N ILE A 61 -4.36 10.32 -5.74
CA ILE A 61 -5.77 9.94 -5.93
C ILE A 61 -6.43 10.83 -6.98
N ALA A 62 -6.25 12.13 -6.87
CA ALA A 62 -6.84 13.09 -7.80
C ALA A 62 -6.18 13.00 -9.19
N GLY A 63 -4.85 12.90 -9.24
CA GLY A 63 -4.10 12.93 -10.50
C GLY A 63 -4.25 11.68 -11.34
N GLU A 64 -4.45 10.52 -10.72
CA GLU A 64 -4.53 9.24 -11.43
C GLU A 64 -5.92 8.60 -11.37
N ASN A 65 -6.92 9.30 -10.88
CA ASN A 65 -8.31 8.80 -10.80
C ASN A 65 -8.41 7.46 -10.06
N ILE A 66 -7.83 7.42 -8.87
CA ILE A 66 -7.84 6.22 -8.05
C ILE A 66 -9.26 5.96 -7.52
N SER A 67 -9.70 4.72 -7.60
CA SER A 67 -11.05 4.31 -7.16
C SER A 67 -11.04 3.45 -5.90
N GLY A 68 -9.89 2.92 -5.51
CA GLY A 68 -9.74 2.13 -4.30
C GLY A 68 -8.30 2.11 -3.84
N ILE A 69 -8.11 1.94 -2.52
CA ILE A 69 -6.78 1.97 -1.90
C ILE A 69 -6.57 0.68 -1.12
N VAL A 70 -5.41 0.04 -1.32
CA VAL A 70 -4.98 -1.12 -0.56
C VAL A 70 -3.73 -0.72 0.23
N ILE A 71 -3.75 -0.93 1.54
CA ILE A 71 -2.62 -0.62 2.41
C ILE A 71 -2.13 -1.90 3.05
N GLY A 72 -0.83 -2.18 2.96
CA GLY A 72 -0.22 -3.29 3.66
C GLY A 72 -0.27 -3.05 5.16
N LEU A 73 -0.78 -4.02 5.91
CA LEU A 73 -0.87 -3.95 7.36
C LEU A 73 0.19 -4.87 7.95
N PRO A 74 1.30 -4.33 8.48
CA PRO A 74 2.36 -5.17 9.01
C PRO A 74 1.93 -5.81 10.33
N LEU A 75 1.99 -7.13 10.38
CA LEU A 75 1.70 -7.90 11.58
C LEU A 75 2.93 -8.71 11.96
N ARG A 76 3.07 -9.01 13.25
CA ARG A 76 4.10 -9.93 13.71
C ARG A 76 3.82 -11.33 13.17
N THR A 77 4.82 -12.20 13.20
CA THR A 77 4.68 -13.58 12.70
C THR A 77 3.59 -14.38 13.42
N ASP A 78 3.28 -14.01 14.67
CA ASP A 78 2.19 -14.63 15.43
C ASP A 78 0.81 -13.99 15.18
N GLY A 79 0.74 -13.03 14.25
CA GLY A 79 -0.50 -12.34 13.91
C GLY A 79 -0.86 -11.16 14.80
N THR A 80 -0.03 -10.83 15.80
CA THR A 80 -0.31 -9.70 16.70
C THR A 80 0.15 -8.38 16.11
N GLU A 81 -0.42 -7.28 16.60
CA GLU A 81 -0.08 -5.94 16.14
C GLU A 81 1.13 -5.38 16.88
N SER A 82 1.95 -4.63 16.13
CA SER A 82 3.14 -3.94 16.64
C SER A 82 2.89 -2.43 16.67
N GLU A 83 3.92 -1.67 17.10
CA GLU A 83 3.87 -0.21 17.01
C GLU A 83 3.73 0.25 15.57
N THR A 84 4.38 -0.44 14.63
CA THR A 84 4.27 -0.14 13.21
C THR A 84 2.84 -0.36 12.71
N THR A 85 2.18 -1.43 13.17
CA THR A 85 0.77 -1.68 12.85
C THR A 85 -0.10 -0.50 13.29
N ALA A 86 0.11 -0.01 14.51
CA ALA A 86 -0.62 1.14 15.03
C ALA A 86 -0.38 2.39 14.21
N ALA A 87 0.85 2.62 13.78
CA ALA A 87 1.20 3.76 12.93
C ALA A 87 0.49 3.70 11.56
N VAL A 88 0.43 2.52 10.96
CA VAL A 88 -0.27 2.31 9.68
C VAL A 88 -1.76 2.57 9.85
N ARG A 89 -2.37 2.08 10.93
CA ARG A 89 -3.79 2.34 11.20
C ARG A 89 -4.07 3.82 11.40
N ASN A 90 -3.19 4.54 12.11
CA ASN A 90 -3.31 5.98 12.30
C ASN A 90 -3.24 6.72 10.96
N PHE A 91 -2.30 6.36 10.10
CA PHE A 91 -2.20 6.91 8.76
C PHE A 91 -3.49 6.67 7.97
N ALA A 92 -3.99 5.43 7.96
CA ALA A 92 -5.20 5.09 7.23
C ALA A 92 -6.42 5.85 7.76
N ASN A 93 -6.54 6.01 9.07
CA ASN A 93 -7.63 6.79 9.68
C ASN A 93 -7.57 8.25 9.26
N THR A 94 -6.37 8.84 9.24
CA THR A 94 -6.17 10.22 8.80
C THR A 94 -6.51 10.36 7.32
N LEU A 95 -6.05 9.43 6.49
CA LEU A 95 -6.37 9.43 5.07
C LEU A 95 -7.89 9.33 4.83
N ALA A 96 -8.57 8.50 5.61
CA ALA A 96 -10.02 8.33 5.48
C ALA A 96 -10.81 9.61 5.79
N THR A 97 -10.24 10.53 6.56
CA THR A 97 -10.86 11.84 6.78
C THR A 97 -10.71 12.79 5.58
N ARG A 98 -9.79 12.48 4.67
CA ARG A 98 -9.44 13.34 3.54
C ARG A 98 -9.94 12.81 2.20
N THR A 99 -10.47 11.60 2.15
CA THR A 99 -11.00 11.00 0.93
C THR A 99 -12.16 10.06 1.24
N GLU A 100 -13.11 9.96 0.32
CA GLU A 100 -14.23 9.02 0.44
C GLU A 100 -13.93 7.68 -0.25
N ILE A 101 -12.80 7.57 -0.92
CA ILE A 101 -12.41 6.36 -1.64
C ILE A 101 -12.25 5.21 -0.65
N PRO A 102 -12.77 4.01 -0.96
CA PRO A 102 -12.66 2.87 -0.03
C PRO A 102 -11.21 2.43 0.16
N ILE A 103 -10.88 2.10 1.40
CA ILE A 103 -9.56 1.67 1.83
C ILE A 103 -9.71 0.28 2.45
N VAL A 104 -8.83 -0.65 2.10
CA VAL A 104 -8.78 -1.98 2.68
C VAL A 104 -7.34 -2.33 3.04
N PHE A 105 -7.17 -3.11 4.11
CA PHE A 105 -5.85 -3.61 4.52
C PHE A 105 -5.60 -5.00 3.99
N ILE A 106 -4.34 -5.31 3.73
CA ILE A 106 -3.89 -6.66 3.43
C ILE A 106 -2.68 -6.98 4.32
N ASP A 107 -2.56 -8.23 4.78
CA ASP A 107 -1.43 -8.65 5.59
C ASP A 107 -0.11 -8.47 4.81
N GLU A 108 0.77 -7.63 5.34
CA GLU A 108 2.02 -7.28 4.70
C GLU A 108 3.12 -8.33 4.92
N THR A 109 3.00 -9.18 5.91
CA THR A 109 4.04 -10.18 6.23
C THR A 109 4.40 -11.04 5.02
N LEU A 110 3.39 -11.59 4.34
CA LEU A 110 3.61 -12.40 3.14
C LEU A 110 4.11 -11.55 1.97
N SER A 111 3.59 -10.34 1.82
CA SER A 111 3.99 -9.43 0.73
C SER A 111 5.45 -9.04 0.85
N SER A 112 5.93 -8.71 2.05
CA SER A 112 7.33 -8.36 2.30
C SER A 112 8.27 -9.52 1.99
N MET A 113 7.91 -10.73 2.41
CA MET A 113 8.70 -11.92 2.11
C MET A 113 8.81 -12.17 0.59
N SER A 114 7.70 -12.10 -0.10
CA SER A 114 7.68 -12.29 -1.55
C SER A 114 8.54 -11.25 -2.27
N ALA A 115 8.48 -9.99 -1.85
CA ALA A 115 9.31 -8.94 -2.43
C ALA A 115 10.80 -9.18 -2.18
N GLN A 116 11.16 -9.62 -0.99
CA GLN A 116 12.55 -9.94 -0.65
C GLN A 116 13.08 -11.12 -1.47
N GLU A 117 12.28 -12.16 -1.66
CA GLU A 117 12.65 -13.30 -2.50
C GLU A 117 12.92 -12.89 -3.94
N GLN A 118 12.08 -12.03 -4.50
CA GLN A 118 12.23 -11.54 -5.85
C GLN A 118 13.49 -10.71 -6.04
N MET A 119 13.95 -10.06 -5.00
CA MET A 119 15.05 -9.10 -5.05
C MET A 119 16.36 -9.63 -4.47
N GLY A 120 16.48 -10.92 -4.19
CA GLY A 120 17.59 -11.52 -3.47
C GLY A 120 18.99 -11.40 -4.11
N ARG A 121 19.11 -10.87 -5.33
CA ARG A 121 20.40 -10.72 -6.04
C ARG A 121 20.74 -9.28 -6.38
N ILE A 122 20.04 -8.31 -5.80
CA ILE A 122 20.24 -6.89 -6.10
C ILE A 122 21.16 -6.25 -5.05
N ARG A 123 21.93 -5.22 -5.46
CA ARG A 123 22.85 -4.52 -4.56
C ARG A 123 22.11 -3.87 -3.39
N VAL A 124 22.76 -3.80 -2.22
CA VAL A 124 22.13 -3.39 -0.98
C VAL A 124 21.43 -2.02 -1.06
N HIS A 125 22.07 -1.01 -1.65
CA HIS A 125 21.46 0.31 -1.73
C HIS A 125 20.31 0.39 -2.76
N ASP A 126 20.41 -0.43 -3.82
CA ASP A 126 19.31 -0.54 -4.80
C ASP A 126 18.16 -1.35 -4.23
N ILE A 127 18.45 -2.34 -3.38
CA ILE A 127 17.44 -3.17 -2.72
C ILE A 127 16.48 -2.31 -1.91
N LYS A 128 16.98 -1.37 -1.11
CA LYS A 128 16.15 -0.58 -0.20
C LYS A 128 15.09 0.23 -0.98
N GLU A 129 15.53 0.90 -2.04
CA GLU A 129 14.64 1.73 -2.84
C GLU A 129 13.65 0.91 -3.66
N LYS A 130 14.14 -0.13 -4.32
CA LYS A 130 13.29 -1.02 -5.12
C LYS A 130 12.36 -1.86 -4.24
N LEU A 131 12.80 -2.23 -3.04
CA LEU A 131 11.99 -3.02 -2.13
C LEU A 131 10.77 -2.22 -1.64
N ASP A 132 10.91 -0.92 -1.35
CA ASP A 132 9.81 -0.08 -0.93
C ASP A 132 8.70 -0.04 -2.00
N SER A 133 9.05 0.21 -3.26
CA SER A 133 8.08 0.27 -4.36
C SER A 133 7.63 -1.12 -4.81
N ASN A 134 8.54 -2.09 -4.76
CA ASN A 134 8.21 -3.46 -5.13
C ASN A 134 7.29 -4.12 -4.11
N ALA A 135 7.46 -3.80 -2.83
CA ALA A 135 6.54 -4.27 -1.80
C ALA A 135 5.13 -3.74 -2.04
N ALA A 136 4.99 -2.47 -2.39
CA ALA A 136 3.69 -1.89 -2.73
C ALA A 136 3.07 -2.57 -3.95
N ARG A 137 3.88 -2.89 -4.96
CA ARG A 137 3.42 -3.63 -6.14
C ARG A 137 2.91 -5.02 -5.76
N VAL A 138 3.67 -5.75 -4.94
CA VAL A 138 3.28 -7.09 -4.49
C VAL A 138 2.00 -7.02 -3.64
N ILE A 139 1.90 -6.04 -2.75
CA ILE A 139 0.68 -5.78 -1.96
C ILE A 139 -0.53 -5.64 -2.89
N LEU A 140 -0.40 -4.82 -3.90
CA LEU A 140 -1.50 -4.55 -4.82
C LEU A 140 -1.83 -5.75 -5.70
N GLU A 141 -0.82 -6.45 -6.20
CA GLU A 141 -1.01 -7.68 -6.98
C GLU A 141 -1.72 -8.75 -6.17
N ASN A 142 -1.34 -8.95 -4.91
CA ASN A 142 -1.97 -9.91 -4.01
C ASN A 142 -3.43 -9.51 -3.73
N ALA A 143 -3.68 -8.23 -3.53
CA ALA A 143 -5.04 -7.72 -3.29
C ALA A 143 -5.94 -8.00 -4.48
N ILE A 144 -5.46 -7.73 -5.70
CA ILE A 144 -6.21 -8.00 -6.93
C ILE A 144 -6.52 -9.50 -7.07
N ALA A 145 -5.53 -10.35 -6.78
CA ALA A 145 -5.72 -11.80 -6.81
C ALA A 145 -6.81 -12.24 -5.81
N MET A 146 -6.82 -11.67 -4.61
CA MET A 146 -7.84 -11.97 -3.60
C MET A 146 -9.23 -11.51 -4.05
N MET A 147 -9.33 -10.34 -4.66
CA MET A 147 -10.59 -9.81 -5.19
C MET A 147 -11.17 -10.73 -6.28
N ARG A 148 -10.31 -11.27 -7.13
CA ARG A 148 -10.72 -12.14 -8.24
C ARG A 148 -11.15 -13.54 -7.79
N ARG A 149 -10.66 -13.98 -6.63
CA ARG A 149 -11.07 -15.29 -6.05
C ARG A 149 -12.43 -15.20 -5.36
N GLY A 150 -12.74 -14.03 -4.86
CA GLY A 150 -13.98 -13.82 -4.12
C GLY A 150 -15.17 -13.71 -4.98
#